data_a9ed9c196c0d4a09c9de3456722e3d9d
#
_entry.id   a9ed9c196c0d4a09c9de3456722e3d9d
#
_cell.length_a   1.000
_cell.length_b   1.000
_cell.length_c   1.000
_cell.angle_alpha   90.00
_cell.angle_beta   90.00
_cell.angle_gamma   90.00
#
_symmetry.space_group_name_H-M   'P 1'
#
loop_
_entity.id
_entity.type
_entity.pdbx_description
1 polymer ?
#
loop_
_entity_poly.entity_id
_entity_poly.type
_entity_poly.pdbx_seq_one_letter_code
_entity_poly.pdbx_strand_id
1 'polypeptide(L)'
;MQSGWLSQFFHQHDGQCQHGVAAAAAAEVKPDEDVSRRDFVKTGVVAGMTAGMAAGAVVAQTTSAQAQTPAANPMGRQWWPSEWGPNDERGATNRQTPAKAMEAARLIKTGKVYPLSQTLEAGIPLFGARHVSITIPGGPTGGPFGEHKLYYHDEMFSGEIGQIGSQFDGLGHIGAMVGNQIRYYNGFTQEQVGGAYGLQKLGIQNMSPIFTRGVLLDIAGYKGIARLPINYIVTMDDVMKTLQKQGTREPGEGDVVLFYTGHSTLWKKDNAEYNKGCPGPSNAVANWLVGKKVMVVGADTWPVEAVPGENANRPFECHVIWITMNGIHINENLNLDGLVKDKVYEFAYSFNPLMLKGATGSPGNSVAIA
;
A
#
# COMPACT_ATOMS: atom_id res chain seq x y z
N MET A 1 10.95 -30.43 -36.99
CA MET A 1 9.85 -31.16 -36.36
C MET A 1 9.70 -30.69 -34.89
N GLN A 2 9.17 -29.50 -34.66
CA GLN A 2 8.86 -28.98 -33.31
C GLN A 2 7.92 -27.78 -33.48
N SER A 3 6.64 -28.00 -33.81
CA SER A 3 5.62 -26.96 -33.82
C SER A 3 4.18 -27.49 -33.64
N GLY A 4 4.04 -28.71 -33.12
CA GLY A 4 2.72 -29.35 -32.98
C GLY A 4 2.16 -29.45 -31.54
N TRP A 5 2.88 -29.02 -30.52
CA TRP A 5 2.50 -29.32 -29.13
C TRP A 5 1.53 -28.30 -28.53
N LEU A 6 1.62 -27.05 -28.92
CA LEU A 6 0.77 -25.98 -28.37
C LEU A 6 -0.64 -25.90 -28.98
N SER A 7 -0.84 -26.42 -30.18
CA SER A 7 -2.16 -26.36 -30.84
C SER A 7 -3.20 -27.33 -30.29
N GLN A 8 -2.80 -28.33 -29.52
CA GLN A 8 -3.72 -29.29 -28.90
C GLN A 8 -4.35 -28.77 -27.58
N PHE A 9 -3.80 -27.71 -27.02
CA PHE A 9 -4.33 -27.15 -25.74
C PHE A 9 -5.57 -26.28 -25.89
N PHE A 10 -5.87 -25.76 -27.09
CA PHE A 10 -6.90 -24.75 -27.29
C PHE A 10 -8.16 -25.22 -28.06
N HIS A 11 -8.28 -26.49 -28.43
CA HIS A 11 -9.36 -26.96 -29.30
C HIS A 11 -10.25 -28.10 -28.70
N GLN A 12 -10.54 -28.09 -27.41
CA GLN A 12 -11.50 -29.07 -26.85
C GLN A 12 -12.46 -28.46 -25.82
N HIS A 13 -13.24 -27.47 -26.25
CA HIS A 13 -14.39 -26.99 -25.46
C HIS A 13 -15.66 -26.81 -26.31
N ASP A 14 -15.96 -27.74 -27.24
CA ASP A 14 -17.28 -27.87 -27.83
C ASP A 14 -17.72 -29.34 -27.78
N GLY A 15 -18.48 -29.68 -26.74
CA GLY A 15 -19.02 -31.04 -26.61
C GLY A 15 -19.85 -31.24 -25.35
N GLN A 16 -21.12 -30.88 -25.41
CA GLN A 16 -22.31 -31.40 -24.69
C GLN A 16 -22.05 -32.13 -23.35
N CYS A 17 -22.41 -31.49 -22.24
CA CYS A 17 -22.80 -32.20 -21.01
C CYS A 17 -24.31 -32.07 -20.81
N GLN A 18 -25.06 -33.10 -21.22
CA GLN A 18 -26.39 -33.39 -20.68
C GLN A 18 -26.21 -34.19 -19.40
N HIS A 19 -26.47 -33.61 -18.24
CA HIS A 19 -26.83 -34.36 -17.05
C HIS A 19 -27.95 -33.64 -16.33
N GLY A 20 -29.06 -34.39 -16.16
CA GLY A 20 -30.27 -33.95 -15.50
C GLY A 20 -30.06 -33.56 -14.05
N VAL A 21 -30.60 -32.43 -13.65
CA VAL A 21 -30.75 -32.04 -12.25
C VAL A 21 -32.23 -32.11 -11.90
N ALA A 22 -32.50 -32.89 -10.87
CA ALA A 22 -33.83 -33.03 -10.29
C ALA A 22 -34.33 -31.71 -9.72
N ALA A 23 -35.57 -31.34 -10.07
CA ALA A 23 -36.24 -30.14 -9.64
C ALA A 23 -36.56 -30.18 -8.14
N ALA A 24 -36.08 -29.23 -7.38
CA ALA A 24 -36.63 -28.81 -6.11
C ALA A 24 -37.43 -27.51 -6.33
N ALA A 25 -38.68 -27.52 -5.92
CA ALA A 25 -39.65 -26.47 -6.09
C ALA A 25 -39.19 -25.19 -5.36
N ALA A 26 -38.98 -24.10 -6.12
CA ALA A 26 -38.79 -22.76 -5.59
C ALA A 26 -40.12 -22.00 -5.66
N ALA A 27 -40.48 -21.34 -4.58
CA ALA A 27 -41.64 -20.48 -4.47
C ALA A 27 -41.47 -19.25 -5.37
N GLU A 28 -42.54 -18.89 -6.08
CA GLU A 28 -42.62 -17.69 -6.92
C GLU A 28 -42.43 -16.41 -6.09
N VAL A 29 -41.41 -15.67 -6.38
CA VAL A 29 -41.26 -14.24 -6.03
C VAL A 29 -41.52 -13.45 -7.27
N LYS A 30 -42.55 -12.61 -7.22
CA LYS A 30 -42.92 -11.69 -8.31
C LYS A 30 -41.79 -10.68 -8.52
N PRO A 31 -41.42 -10.34 -9.76
CA PRO A 31 -40.42 -9.32 -10.03
C PRO A 31 -41.01 -7.93 -9.76
N ASP A 32 -40.34 -7.17 -8.90
CA ASP A 32 -40.56 -5.73 -8.76
C ASP A 32 -39.87 -4.97 -9.89
N GLU A 33 -40.46 -3.85 -10.26
CA GLU A 33 -40.21 -3.08 -11.46
C GLU A 33 -38.77 -2.60 -11.64
N ASP A 34 -38.35 -2.67 -12.89
CA ASP A 34 -37.05 -2.29 -13.45
C ASP A 34 -36.77 -0.77 -13.23
N VAL A 35 -35.98 -0.42 -12.22
CA VAL A 35 -35.47 0.94 -12.03
C VAL A 35 -34.21 1.10 -12.87
N SER A 36 -34.35 1.78 -13.99
CA SER A 36 -33.27 2.07 -14.93
C SER A 36 -32.12 2.85 -14.24
N ARG A 37 -30.88 2.50 -14.55
CA ARG A 37 -29.64 3.20 -14.10
C ARG A 37 -29.62 4.71 -14.40
N ARG A 38 -30.52 5.20 -15.26
CA ARG A 38 -30.70 6.63 -15.57
C ARG A 38 -31.48 7.39 -14.50
N ASP A 39 -32.27 6.73 -13.69
CA ASP A 39 -33.12 7.37 -12.69
C ASP A 39 -32.42 7.59 -11.36
N PHE A 40 -31.39 6.81 -11.08
CA PHE A 40 -30.53 6.99 -9.88
C PHE A 40 -29.72 8.30 -9.90
N VAL A 41 -29.38 8.82 -11.07
CA VAL A 41 -28.62 10.07 -11.23
C VAL A 41 -29.51 11.33 -11.14
N LYS A 42 -30.83 11.18 -11.27
CA LYS A 42 -31.75 12.32 -11.26
C LYS A 42 -32.30 12.70 -9.88
N THR A 43 -32.22 11.82 -8.91
CA THR A 43 -32.82 12.04 -7.58
C THR A 43 -31.88 12.76 -6.58
N GLY A 44 -30.66 13.04 -6.97
CA GLY A 44 -29.66 13.73 -6.11
C GLY A 44 -29.56 15.25 -6.25
N VAL A 45 -30.33 15.89 -7.13
CA VAL A 45 -30.15 17.33 -7.46
C VAL A 45 -31.47 18.11 -7.42
N VAL A 46 -32.44 17.77 -6.60
CA VAL A 46 -33.63 18.62 -6.40
C VAL A 46 -33.93 18.77 -4.91
N ALA A 47 -33.12 19.59 -4.24
CA ALA A 47 -33.56 20.28 -3.02
C ALA A 47 -32.79 21.60 -2.90
N GLY A 48 -33.38 22.65 -3.46
CA GLY A 48 -32.89 24.01 -3.19
C GLY A 48 -32.94 24.98 -4.36
N MET A 49 -34.11 25.30 -4.88
CA MET A 49 -34.35 26.57 -5.57
C MET A 49 -35.87 26.78 -5.75
N THR A 50 -36.46 27.49 -4.80
CA THR A 50 -37.70 28.24 -5.05
C THR A 50 -37.47 29.65 -4.50
N ALA A 51 -37.61 30.60 -5.37
CA ALA A 51 -38.15 31.95 -5.22
C ALA A 51 -37.31 33.05 -5.88
N GLY A 52 -37.93 33.82 -6.77
CA GLY A 52 -37.51 35.17 -7.08
C GLY A 52 -37.32 35.50 -8.56
N MET A 53 -38.42 35.54 -9.37
CA MET A 53 -38.39 36.32 -10.62
C MET A 53 -38.56 37.80 -10.27
N ALA A 54 -37.56 38.61 -10.61
CA ALA A 54 -37.70 40.05 -10.82
C ALA A 54 -36.83 40.45 -12.01
N ALA A 55 -37.49 41.02 -13.02
CA ALA A 55 -36.84 41.55 -14.21
C ALA A 55 -36.01 42.79 -13.88
N GLY A 56 -34.79 42.89 -14.38
CA GLY A 56 -33.95 44.05 -14.21
C GLY A 56 -32.73 44.01 -15.12
N ALA A 57 -32.71 44.90 -16.07
CA ALA A 57 -31.65 45.46 -16.90
C ALA A 57 -30.28 44.75 -16.96
N VAL A 58 -29.91 44.31 -18.17
CA VAL A 58 -28.56 43.86 -18.54
C VAL A 58 -27.63 45.07 -18.51
N VAL A 59 -26.82 45.18 -17.45
CA VAL A 59 -25.62 46.00 -17.40
C VAL A 59 -24.45 45.08 -17.68
N ALA A 60 -23.79 45.27 -18.81
CA ALA A 60 -22.55 44.56 -19.11
C ALA A 60 -21.48 45.00 -18.09
N GLN A 61 -21.31 44.20 -17.02
CA GLN A 61 -20.15 44.35 -16.16
C GLN A 61 -19.00 43.61 -16.80
N THR A 62 -18.01 44.34 -17.25
CA THR A 62 -16.65 43.85 -17.51
C THR A 62 -16.09 43.33 -16.19
N THR A 63 -16.21 42.05 -15.94
CA THR A 63 -15.50 41.41 -14.85
C THR A 63 -14.03 41.42 -15.15
N SER A 64 -13.30 42.36 -14.51
CA SER A 64 -11.86 42.26 -14.37
C SER A 64 -11.57 40.88 -13.76
N ALA A 65 -10.83 40.04 -14.48
CA ALA A 65 -10.30 38.81 -13.94
C ALA A 65 -9.44 39.17 -12.71
N GLN A 66 -10.00 39.02 -11.50
CA GLN A 66 -9.20 39.07 -10.30
C GLN A 66 -8.21 37.93 -10.41
N ALA A 67 -6.93 38.26 -10.44
CA ALA A 67 -5.87 37.28 -10.30
C ALA A 67 -6.15 36.49 -9.00
N GLN A 68 -6.58 35.25 -9.14
CA GLN A 68 -6.77 34.34 -7.99
C GLN A 68 -5.42 34.25 -7.29
N THR A 69 -5.36 34.67 -6.04
CA THR A 69 -4.22 34.40 -5.17
C THR A 69 -3.90 32.91 -5.28
N PRO A 70 -2.66 32.51 -5.58
CA PRO A 70 -2.32 31.11 -5.68
C PRO A 70 -2.78 30.42 -4.40
N ALA A 71 -3.64 29.41 -4.51
CA ALA A 71 -4.13 28.68 -3.36
C ALA A 71 -2.92 28.12 -2.60
N ALA A 72 -2.86 28.38 -1.30
CA ALA A 72 -1.72 28.03 -0.48
C ALA A 72 -1.42 26.53 -0.57
N ASN A 73 -0.15 26.17 -0.75
CA ASN A 73 0.30 24.80 -0.64
C ASN A 73 0.20 24.37 0.83
N PRO A 74 -0.71 23.45 1.21
CA PRO A 74 -0.92 23.07 2.60
C PRO A 74 0.31 22.38 3.21
N MET A 75 1.26 21.92 2.39
CA MET A 75 2.52 21.32 2.81
C MET A 75 3.63 22.33 3.04
N GLY A 76 3.38 23.64 2.78
CA GLY A 76 4.30 24.73 3.06
C GLY A 76 5.52 24.84 2.12
N ARG A 77 5.80 23.80 1.32
CA ARG A 77 6.91 23.77 0.36
C ARG A 77 6.58 23.00 -0.90
N GLN A 78 7.22 23.33 -2.00
CA GLN A 78 7.23 22.53 -3.21
C GLN A 78 8.20 21.36 -3.05
N TRP A 79 7.82 20.16 -3.54
CA TRP A 79 8.64 18.93 -3.46
C TRP A 79 9.06 18.39 -4.83
N TRP A 80 8.85 19.16 -5.87
CA TRP A 80 9.24 18.83 -7.25
C TRP A 80 10.05 19.96 -7.90
N PRO A 81 10.94 19.65 -8.88
CA PRO A 81 11.29 18.30 -9.29
C PRO A 81 12.04 17.55 -8.18
N SER A 82 12.05 16.21 -8.26
CA SER A 82 12.84 15.38 -7.36
C SER A 82 14.35 15.57 -7.59
N GLU A 83 15.16 15.13 -6.63
CA GLU A 83 16.63 15.15 -6.76
C GLU A 83 17.14 14.29 -7.94
N TRP A 84 16.33 13.37 -8.44
CA TRP A 84 16.65 12.51 -9.60
C TRP A 84 16.05 13.02 -10.92
N GLY A 85 15.50 14.22 -10.92
CA GLY A 85 14.98 14.90 -12.09
C GLY A 85 13.46 14.78 -12.29
N PRO A 86 12.90 15.56 -13.24
CA PRO A 86 11.45 15.75 -13.36
C PRO A 86 10.70 14.53 -13.89
N ASN A 87 11.38 13.54 -14.44
CA ASN A 87 10.78 12.31 -14.97
C ASN A 87 10.98 11.11 -14.06
N ASP A 88 11.54 11.29 -12.87
CA ASP A 88 11.78 10.19 -11.97
C ASP A 88 10.45 9.62 -11.43
N GLU A 89 10.33 8.29 -11.51
CA GLU A 89 9.19 7.50 -11.01
C GLU A 89 9.63 6.43 -9.99
N ARG A 90 10.90 6.47 -9.54
CA ARG A 90 11.47 5.45 -8.65
C ARG A 90 11.66 5.91 -7.21
N GLY A 91 11.72 7.22 -7.00
CA GLY A 91 11.91 7.82 -5.69
C GLY A 91 13.17 7.32 -4.98
N ALA A 92 13.05 7.09 -3.69
CA ALA A 92 14.17 6.69 -2.84
C ALA A 92 14.81 5.35 -3.24
N THR A 93 14.14 4.51 -4.07
CA THR A 93 14.78 3.29 -4.58
C THR A 93 15.91 3.56 -5.57
N ASN A 94 16.08 4.81 -6.03
CA ASN A 94 17.31 5.23 -6.72
C ASN A 94 18.57 5.15 -5.86
N ARG A 95 18.43 5.06 -4.52
CA ARG A 95 19.54 4.85 -3.58
C ARG A 95 20.02 3.40 -3.52
N GLN A 96 19.33 2.47 -4.21
CA GLN A 96 19.79 1.10 -4.36
C GLN A 96 21.01 1.06 -5.28
N THR A 97 22.20 0.94 -4.69
CA THR A 97 23.47 0.89 -5.40
C THR A 97 24.16 -0.44 -5.17
N PRO A 98 25.13 -0.86 -6.04
CA PRO A 98 25.94 -2.03 -5.78
C PRO A 98 26.68 -1.98 -4.44
N ALA A 99 27.17 -0.81 -4.04
CA ALA A 99 27.84 -0.61 -2.76
C ALA A 99 26.88 -0.87 -1.59
N LYS A 100 25.62 -0.41 -1.69
CA LYS A 100 24.59 -0.62 -0.69
C LYS A 100 24.22 -2.11 -0.57
N ALA A 101 24.09 -2.81 -1.69
CA ALA A 101 23.88 -4.26 -1.69
C ALA A 101 25.04 -5.01 -1.02
N MET A 102 26.28 -4.62 -1.28
CA MET A 102 27.46 -5.21 -0.64
C MET A 102 27.56 -4.88 0.85
N GLU A 103 27.08 -3.71 1.29
CA GLU A 103 26.93 -3.37 2.70
C GLU A 103 25.96 -4.33 3.39
N ALA A 104 24.78 -4.52 2.80
CA ALA A 104 23.77 -5.44 3.29
C ALA A 104 24.29 -6.88 3.40
N ALA A 105 24.95 -7.37 2.36
CA ALA A 105 25.51 -8.72 2.34
C ALA A 105 26.51 -8.98 3.49
N ARG A 106 27.27 -7.97 3.92
CA ARG A 106 28.21 -8.07 5.05
C ARG A 106 27.52 -8.21 6.41
N LEU A 107 26.22 -7.92 6.50
CA LEU A 107 25.42 -8.08 7.73
C LEU A 107 24.99 -9.53 7.95
N ILE A 108 25.06 -10.37 6.92
CA ILE A 108 24.75 -11.79 7.02
C ILE A 108 25.87 -12.50 7.79
N LYS A 109 25.57 -12.94 9.01
CA LYS A 109 26.53 -13.61 9.90
C LYS A 109 26.18 -15.07 10.14
N THR A 110 24.89 -15.36 10.28
CA THR A 110 24.39 -16.70 10.59
C THR A 110 23.71 -17.37 9.40
N GLY A 111 23.26 -16.58 8.42
CA GLY A 111 22.43 -17.03 7.30
C GLY A 111 20.98 -17.32 7.70
N LYS A 112 20.58 -16.97 8.95
CA LYS A 112 19.18 -17.17 9.37
C LYS A 112 18.26 -16.22 8.63
N VAL A 113 17.22 -16.79 8.01
CA VAL A 113 16.22 -16.07 7.21
C VAL A 113 14.94 -15.86 8.02
N TYR A 114 14.44 -14.63 8.03
CA TYR A 114 13.21 -14.23 8.69
C TYR A 114 12.21 -13.73 7.63
N PRO A 115 11.10 -14.46 7.39
CA PRO A 115 10.00 -13.91 6.62
C PRO A 115 9.33 -12.80 7.46
N LEU A 116 9.17 -11.62 6.86
CA LEU A 116 8.65 -10.45 7.57
C LEU A 116 7.19 -10.15 7.22
N SER A 117 6.56 -10.98 6.40
CA SER A 117 5.18 -10.74 5.97
C SER A 117 4.21 -11.66 6.70
N GLN A 118 3.02 -11.14 6.93
CA GLN A 118 1.86 -11.92 7.37
C GLN A 118 1.34 -12.78 6.21
N THR A 119 0.75 -13.94 6.51
CA THR A 119 0.08 -14.75 5.49
C THR A 119 -1.13 -13.99 4.94
N LEU A 120 -1.21 -13.90 3.61
CA LEU A 120 -2.36 -13.33 2.93
C LEU A 120 -3.45 -14.40 2.81
N GLU A 121 -4.51 -14.25 3.57
CA GLU A 121 -5.59 -15.22 3.66
C GLU A 121 -6.92 -14.55 4.04
N ALA A 122 -8.03 -15.29 3.95
CA ALA A 122 -9.31 -14.81 4.44
C ALA A 122 -9.29 -14.55 5.95
N GLY A 123 -10.01 -13.53 6.39
CA GLY A 123 -10.14 -13.19 7.81
C GLY A 123 -8.97 -12.38 8.39
N ILE A 124 -8.06 -11.85 7.57
CA ILE A 124 -7.09 -10.84 7.99
C ILE A 124 -7.79 -9.51 8.29
N PRO A 125 -7.21 -8.65 9.15
CA PRO A 125 -7.74 -7.30 9.30
C PRO A 125 -7.60 -6.52 7.99
N LEU A 126 -8.65 -5.79 7.62
CA LEU A 126 -8.73 -5.01 6.38
C LEU A 126 -9.16 -3.59 6.72
N PHE A 127 -8.52 -2.60 6.13
CA PHE A 127 -8.89 -1.21 6.29
C PHE A 127 -10.01 -0.81 5.32
N GLY A 128 -11.08 -0.20 5.86
CA GLY A 128 -12.22 0.26 5.06
C GLY A 128 -12.99 -0.89 4.42
N ALA A 129 -13.40 -0.70 3.17
CA ALA A 129 -14.20 -1.66 2.41
C ALA A 129 -13.37 -2.64 1.57
N ARG A 130 -12.09 -2.79 1.88
CA ARG A 130 -11.20 -3.73 1.17
C ARG A 130 -11.63 -5.17 1.40
N HIS A 131 -11.31 -6.04 0.44
CA HIS A 131 -11.59 -7.47 0.55
C HIS A 131 -10.43 -8.31 0.03
N VAL A 132 -10.41 -9.57 0.40
CA VAL A 132 -9.49 -10.58 -0.14
C VAL A 132 -10.20 -11.92 -0.26
N SER A 133 -10.04 -12.56 -1.40
CA SER A 133 -10.48 -13.92 -1.63
C SER A 133 -9.48 -14.66 -2.51
N ILE A 134 -9.09 -15.85 -2.08
CA ILE A 134 -8.32 -16.81 -2.88
C ILE A 134 -9.20 -18.04 -2.97
N THR A 135 -9.64 -18.40 -4.16
CA THR A 135 -10.55 -19.52 -4.38
C THR A 135 -10.00 -20.46 -5.45
N ILE A 136 -10.12 -21.75 -5.22
CA ILE A 136 -9.95 -22.80 -6.22
C ILE A 136 -11.34 -23.36 -6.48
N PRO A 137 -11.89 -23.27 -7.70
CA PRO A 137 -13.16 -23.89 -8.04
C PRO A 137 -13.14 -25.39 -7.70
N GLY A 138 -14.24 -25.94 -7.20
CA GLY A 138 -14.29 -27.29 -6.69
C GLY A 138 -13.75 -28.34 -7.66
N GLY A 139 -12.76 -29.12 -7.21
CA GLY A 139 -12.05 -30.11 -8.02
C GLY A 139 -10.87 -29.52 -8.80
N PRO A 140 -10.18 -30.31 -9.63
CA PRO A 140 -9.11 -29.82 -10.50
C PRO A 140 -9.63 -28.78 -11.50
N THR A 141 -8.82 -27.73 -11.77
CA THR A 141 -9.13 -26.73 -12.78
C THR A 141 -9.04 -27.34 -14.19
N GLY A 142 -8.13 -28.29 -14.40
CA GLY A 142 -8.01 -29.01 -15.66
C GLY A 142 -7.37 -30.39 -15.50
N GLY A 143 -7.50 -31.19 -16.56
CA GLY A 143 -7.06 -32.57 -16.64
C GLY A 143 -8.25 -33.57 -16.78
N PRO A 144 -7.95 -34.89 -17.04
CA PRO A 144 -6.61 -35.49 -17.15
C PRO A 144 -5.96 -35.26 -18.52
N PHE A 145 -4.65 -34.99 -18.52
CA PHE A 145 -3.87 -34.84 -19.75
C PHE A 145 -2.79 -35.93 -19.87
N GLY A 146 -2.58 -36.38 -21.11
CA GLY A 146 -1.56 -37.34 -21.44
C GLY A 146 -1.75 -38.74 -20.85
N GLU A 147 -0.78 -39.61 -21.05
CA GLU A 147 -0.80 -40.99 -20.53
C GLU A 147 -0.71 -41.06 -19.02
N HIS A 148 0.03 -40.14 -18.40
CA HIS A 148 0.20 -40.01 -16.94
C HIS A 148 -0.97 -39.32 -16.22
N LYS A 149 -2.02 -38.94 -16.97
CA LYS A 149 -3.26 -38.34 -16.41
C LYS A 149 -3.01 -37.14 -15.50
N LEU A 150 -2.22 -36.16 -15.98
CA LEU A 150 -1.93 -34.94 -15.24
C LEU A 150 -3.22 -34.14 -14.95
N TYR A 151 -3.33 -33.65 -13.73
CA TYR A 151 -4.32 -32.67 -13.29
C TYR A 151 -3.62 -31.44 -12.73
N TYR A 152 -4.29 -30.28 -12.74
CA TYR A 152 -3.77 -29.07 -12.15
C TYR A 152 -4.88 -28.25 -11.46
N HIS A 153 -4.45 -27.37 -10.56
CA HIS A 153 -5.31 -26.40 -9.91
C HIS A 153 -4.74 -25.00 -10.14
N ASP A 154 -5.63 -24.09 -10.55
CA ASP A 154 -5.35 -22.66 -10.60
C ASP A 154 -6.30 -21.98 -9.61
N GLU A 155 -5.76 -21.02 -8.88
CA GLU A 155 -6.54 -20.18 -7.98
C GLU A 155 -7.01 -18.91 -8.67
N MET A 156 -8.15 -18.39 -8.23
CA MET A 156 -8.63 -17.06 -8.55
C MET A 156 -8.39 -16.16 -7.35
N PHE A 157 -7.77 -15.00 -7.60
CA PHE A 157 -7.57 -13.94 -6.63
C PHE A 157 -8.55 -12.79 -6.89
N SER A 158 -9.22 -12.31 -5.83
CA SER A 158 -10.03 -11.10 -5.83
C SER A 158 -9.70 -10.26 -4.61
N GLY A 159 -9.40 -8.99 -4.82
CA GLY A 159 -9.03 -8.07 -3.74
C GLY A 159 -8.20 -6.89 -4.21
N GLU A 160 -7.97 -5.93 -3.33
CA GLU A 160 -7.11 -4.78 -3.54
C GLU A 160 -5.64 -5.19 -3.37
N ILE A 161 -5.12 -5.97 -4.32
CA ILE A 161 -3.87 -6.73 -4.23
C ILE A 161 -2.66 -5.93 -3.72
N GLY A 162 -2.59 -4.65 -4.01
CA GLY A 162 -1.49 -3.79 -3.58
C GLY A 162 -1.71 -3.11 -2.23
N GLN A 163 -2.85 -3.37 -1.55
CA GLN A 163 -3.30 -2.59 -0.41
C GLN A 163 -3.90 -3.45 0.71
N ILE A 164 -3.55 -4.74 0.77
CA ILE A 164 -4.04 -5.71 1.76
C ILE A 164 -2.92 -6.60 2.28
N GLY A 165 -3.04 -7.02 3.54
CA GLY A 165 -2.01 -7.83 4.19
C GLY A 165 -0.70 -7.08 4.36
N SER A 166 0.43 -7.80 4.38
CA SER A 166 1.74 -7.16 4.31
C SER A 166 1.95 -6.62 2.91
N GLN A 167 2.03 -5.31 2.81
CA GLN A 167 2.02 -4.59 1.54
C GLN A 167 3.13 -3.55 1.48
N PHE A 168 3.46 -3.15 0.26
CA PHE A 168 4.45 -2.14 -0.04
C PHE A 168 3.81 -1.04 -0.89
N ASP A 169 3.75 0.18 -0.35
CA ASP A 169 3.14 1.31 -1.02
C ASP A 169 4.05 1.91 -2.08
N GLY A 170 3.48 2.06 -3.28
CA GLY A 170 4.11 2.74 -4.39
C GLY A 170 3.89 4.25 -4.37
N LEU A 171 4.66 4.96 -5.19
CA LEU A 171 4.66 6.43 -5.23
C LEU A 171 3.36 7.04 -5.79
N GLY A 172 2.55 6.24 -6.48
CA GLY A 172 1.24 6.66 -6.97
C GLY A 172 0.09 6.42 -5.99
N HIS A 173 0.38 5.89 -4.78
CA HIS A 173 -0.65 5.58 -3.79
C HIS A 173 -1.23 6.84 -3.14
N ILE A 174 -0.39 7.78 -2.71
CA ILE A 174 -0.78 8.98 -1.97
C ILE A 174 -0.44 10.26 -2.74
N GLY A 175 -1.43 11.15 -2.84
CA GLY A 175 -1.27 12.51 -3.36
C GLY A 175 -1.77 13.54 -2.36
N ALA A 176 -1.38 14.79 -2.57
CA ALA A 176 -1.83 15.93 -1.77
C ALA A 176 -2.38 17.05 -2.66
N MET A 177 -3.40 17.76 -2.17
CA MET A 177 -3.95 18.91 -2.88
C MET A 177 -3.00 20.09 -2.80
N VAL A 178 -2.64 20.67 -3.95
CA VAL A 178 -1.87 21.92 -4.07
C VAL A 178 -2.62 22.83 -5.01
N GLY A 179 -3.12 23.94 -4.49
CA GLY A 179 -4.07 24.74 -5.24
C GLY A 179 -5.32 23.93 -5.60
N ASN A 180 -5.61 23.84 -6.89
CA ASN A 180 -6.76 23.12 -7.43
C ASN A 180 -6.40 21.74 -8.00
N GLN A 181 -5.16 21.26 -7.79
CA GLN A 181 -4.67 20.04 -8.38
C GLN A 181 -4.16 19.06 -7.32
N ILE A 182 -4.51 17.78 -7.48
CA ILE A 182 -3.85 16.72 -6.73
C ILE A 182 -2.45 16.54 -7.33
N ARG A 183 -1.44 16.57 -6.45
CA ARG A 183 -0.03 16.32 -6.78
C ARG A 183 0.47 15.09 -6.05
N TYR A 184 1.12 14.23 -6.78
CA TYR A 184 1.80 13.04 -6.30
C TYR A 184 3.30 13.27 -6.20
N TYR A 185 4.05 12.20 -5.93
CA TYR A 185 5.50 12.25 -5.95
C TYR A 185 6.01 12.95 -7.23
N ASN A 186 7.10 13.69 -7.07
CA ASN A 186 7.75 14.45 -8.15
C ASN A 186 6.82 15.45 -8.87
N GLY A 187 5.70 15.82 -8.22
CA GLY A 187 4.75 16.81 -8.72
C GLY A 187 3.86 16.35 -9.88
N PHE A 188 3.86 15.06 -10.21
CA PHE A 188 2.91 14.53 -11.20
C PHE A 188 1.48 14.85 -10.80
N THR A 189 0.67 15.29 -11.76
CA THR A 189 -0.74 15.65 -11.52
C THR A 189 -1.64 14.42 -11.61
N GLN A 190 -2.88 14.54 -11.11
CA GLN A 190 -3.88 13.47 -11.22
C GLN A 190 -4.11 13.06 -12.69
N GLU A 191 -4.10 14.01 -13.63
CA GLU A 191 -4.29 13.72 -15.07
C GLU A 191 -3.13 12.92 -15.65
N GLN A 192 -1.92 13.10 -15.11
CA GLN A 192 -0.74 12.34 -15.54
C GLN A 192 -0.67 10.96 -14.90
N VAL A 193 -1.11 10.85 -13.66
CA VAL A 193 -1.00 9.61 -12.85
C VAL A 193 -2.23 8.73 -13.03
N GLY A 194 -3.42 9.30 -13.05
CA GLY A 194 -4.68 8.55 -13.05
C GLY A 194 -4.93 7.76 -14.32
N GLY A 195 -5.62 6.64 -14.16
CA GLY A 195 -6.11 5.82 -15.26
C GLY A 195 -7.05 4.74 -14.76
N ALA A 196 -8.18 4.55 -15.47
CA ALA A 196 -9.20 3.57 -15.10
C ALA A 196 -8.68 2.12 -15.13
N TYR A 197 -7.61 1.88 -15.89
CA TYR A 197 -7.00 0.55 -16.06
C TYR A 197 -5.58 0.49 -15.48
N GLY A 198 -5.33 1.25 -14.41
CA GLY A 198 -4.05 1.35 -13.72
C GLY A 198 -3.38 2.70 -13.93
N LEU A 199 -2.44 3.01 -13.04
CA LEU A 199 -1.67 4.25 -13.06
C LEU A 199 -0.83 4.33 -14.34
N GLN A 200 -0.81 5.50 -14.98
CA GLN A 200 0.01 5.80 -16.16
C GLN A 200 1.42 6.25 -15.78
N LYS A 201 1.57 6.79 -14.56
CA LYS A 201 2.81 7.20 -13.93
C LYS A 201 2.86 6.66 -12.51
N LEU A 202 4.05 6.50 -11.96
CA LEU A 202 4.28 6.10 -10.57
C LEU A 202 3.75 4.70 -10.20
N GLY A 203 3.49 3.84 -11.20
CA GLY A 203 3.10 2.46 -10.94
C GLY A 203 4.24 1.69 -10.25
N ILE A 204 3.87 0.75 -9.39
CA ILE A 204 4.82 -0.02 -8.56
C ILE A 204 5.87 -0.79 -9.36
N GLN A 205 5.57 -1.16 -10.61
CA GLN A 205 6.52 -1.85 -11.49
C GLN A 205 7.77 -1.02 -11.82
N ASN A 206 7.74 0.30 -11.59
CA ASN A 206 8.89 1.18 -11.82
C ASN A 206 9.88 1.16 -10.65
N MET A 207 9.48 0.60 -9.51
CA MET A 207 10.35 0.47 -8.34
C MET A 207 11.50 -0.52 -8.60
N SER A 208 12.69 -0.19 -8.13
CA SER A 208 13.80 -1.14 -8.17
C SER A 208 13.63 -2.25 -7.14
N PRO A 209 14.12 -3.47 -7.43
CA PRO A 209 14.36 -4.47 -6.40
C PRO A 209 15.21 -3.90 -5.27
N ILE A 210 14.87 -4.24 -4.03
CA ILE A 210 15.58 -3.77 -2.84
C ILE A 210 16.41 -4.90 -2.25
N PHE A 211 17.71 -4.63 -2.04
CA PHE A 211 18.58 -5.41 -1.20
C PHE A 211 19.54 -4.45 -0.46
N THR A 212 19.23 -4.16 0.80
CA THR A 212 19.89 -3.08 1.54
C THR A 212 19.98 -3.40 3.03
N ARG A 213 20.67 -2.55 3.80
CA ARG A 213 20.67 -2.64 5.27
C ARG A 213 19.27 -2.34 5.81
N GLY A 214 18.73 -3.24 6.64
CA GLY A 214 17.55 -3.04 7.48
C GLY A 214 17.95 -2.69 8.91
N VAL A 215 17.21 -1.77 9.52
CA VAL A 215 17.33 -1.38 10.94
C VAL A 215 15.97 -1.59 11.59
N LEU A 216 15.93 -2.42 12.64
CA LEU A 216 14.77 -2.61 13.48
C LEU A 216 14.83 -1.69 14.68
N LEU A 217 13.77 -0.93 14.90
CA LEU A 217 13.53 -0.12 16.11
C LEU A 217 12.48 -0.85 16.96
N ASP A 218 12.92 -1.65 17.92
CA ASP A 218 12.06 -2.36 18.88
C ASP A 218 11.58 -1.40 19.98
N ILE A 219 10.61 -0.56 19.66
CA ILE A 219 10.10 0.47 20.58
C ILE A 219 9.36 -0.19 21.76
N ALA A 220 8.57 -1.23 21.51
CA ALA A 220 7.86 -1.96 22.56
C ALA A 220 8.84 -2.60 23.56
N GLY A 221 9.89 -3.27 23.05
CA GLY A 221 10.95 -3.85 23.89
C GLY A 221 11.79 -2.80 24.61
N TYR A 222 12.03 -1.63 24.01
CA TYR A 222 12.65 -0.51 24.72
C TYR A 222 11.78 -0.07 25.91
N LYS A 223 10.48 0.08 25.73
CA LYS A 223 9.52 0.46 26.79
C LYS A 223 9.29 -0.67 27.79
N GLY A 224 9.72 -1.90 27.53
CA GLY A 224 9.50 -3.06 28.42
C GLY A 224 8.05 -3.53 28.46
N ILE A 225 7.29 -3.33 27.39
CA ILE A 225 5.89 -3.72 27.25
C ILE A 225 5.68 -4.58 26.01
N ALA A 226 4.68 -5.46 26.05
CA ALA A 226 4.42 -6.36 24.94
C ALA A 226 3.86 -5.63 23.70
N ARG A 227 3.11 -4.54 23.93
CA ARG A 227 2.47 -3.75 22.87
C ARG A 227 2.28 -2.31 23.34
N LEU A 228 2.57 -1.36 22.45
CA LEU A 228 2.27 0.05 22.67
C LEU A 228 0.75 0.31 22.66
N PRO A 229 0.24 1.29 23.43
CA PRO A 229 -1.15 1.74 23.29
C PRO A 229 -1.47 2.16 21.85
N ILE A 230 -2.72 1.95 21.40
CA ILE A 230 -3.16 2.23 20.04
C ILE A 230 -2.79 3.64 19.56
N ASN A 231 -2.92 4.63 20.39
CA ASN A 231 -2.66 6.03 20.04
C ASN A 231 -1.26 6.52 20.46
N TYR A 232 -0.33 5.63 20.71
CA TYR A 232 1.02 6.00 21.13
C TYR A 232 1.81 6.60 19.96
N ILE A 233 2.25 7.84 20.13
CA ILE A 233 3.08 8.55 19.16
C ILE A 233 4.54 8.34 19.55
N VAL A 234 5.28 7.62 18.71
CA VAL A 234 6.71 7.35 18.90
C VAL A 234 7.50 8.64 18.67
N THR A 235 8.20 9.09 19.69
CA THR A 235 8.97 10.35 19.68
C THR A 235 10.41 10.13 19.22
N MET A 236 11.11 11.23 18.92
CA MET A 236 12.56 11.18 18.68
C MET A 236 13.35 10.64 19.87
N ASP A 237 12.91 10.97 21.10
CA ASP A 237 13.54 10.43 22.34
C ASP A 237 13.40 8.91 22.42
N ASP A 238 12.21 8.37 22.07
CA ASP A 238 12.00 6.93 21.99
C ASP A 238 12.94 6.26 20.99
N VAL A 239 13.06 6.85 19.81
CA VAL A 239 13.93 6.34 18.74
C VAL A 239 15.39 6.33 19.17
N MET A 240 15.91 7.45 19.70
CA MET A 240 17.31 7.58 20.09
C MET A 240 17.67 6.63 21.25
N LYS A 241 16.78 6.52 22.23
CA LYS A 241 16.96 5.60 23.36
C LYS A 241 16.85 4.14 22.96
N THR A 242 15.99 3.83 21.98
CA THR A 242 15.90 2.48 21.42
C THR A 242 17.21 2.11 20.72
N LEU A 243 17.73 2.95 19.83
CA LEU A 243 19.01 2.74 19.16
C LEU A 243 20.16 2.54 20.16
N GLN A 244 20.21 3.40 21.21
CA GLN A 244 21.19 3.29 22.27
C GLN A 244 21.10 1.96 23.03
N LYS A 245 19.89 1.56 23.43
CA LYS A 245 19.65 0.29 24.15
C LYS A 245 20.01 -0.93 23.29
N GLN A 246 19.74 -0.86 22.00
CA GLN A 246 20.04 -1.93 21.04
C GLN A 246 21.52 -1.98 20.63
N GLY A 247 22.28 -0.91 20.89
CA GLY A 247 23.66 -0.77 20.41
C GLY A 247 23.75 -0.69 18.88
N THR A 248 22.67 -0.20 18.24
CA THR A 248 22.52 -0.12 16.79
C THR A 248 22.90 1.28 16.31
N ARG A 249 23.69 1.37 15.25
CA ARG A 249 23.98 2.67 14.63
C ARG A 249 22.72 3.24 13.99
N GLU A 250 22.63 4.57 13.97
CA GLU A 250 21.54 5.28 13.31
C GLU A 250 21.38 4.82 11.86
N PRO A 251 20.13 4.85 11.31
CA PRO A 251 19.93 4.62 9.89
C PRO A 251 20.59 5.69 9.04
N GLY A 252 20.96 5.33 7.83
CA GLY A 252 21.60 6.19 6.86
C GLY A 252 20.99 6.08 5.48
N GLU A 253 21.66 6.70 4.52
CA GLU A 253 21.21 6.77 3.14
C GLU A 253 20.96 5.39 2.55
N GLY A 254 19.75 5.17 2.00
CA GLY A 254 19.34 3.92 1.37
C GLY A 254 19.02 2.77 2.33
N ASP A 255 18.95 3.02 3.65
CA ASP A 255 18.53 2.00 4.61
C ASP A 255 17.00 1.82 4.61
N VAL A 256 16.56 0.67 5.11
CA VAL A 256 15.18 0.37 5.49
C VAL A 256 15.06 0.46 7.00
N VAL A 257 14.05 1.16 7.51
CA VAL A 257 13.79 1.31 8.95
C VAL A 257 12.45 0.69 9.29
N LEU A 258 12.45 -0.27 10.20
CA LEU A 258 11.26 -0.99 10.62
C LEU A 258 10.96 -0.70 12.10
N PHE A 259 9.72 -0.31 12.40
CA PHE A 259 9.24 -0.07 13.75
C PHE A 259 8.50 -1.29 14.27
N TYR A 260 8.92 -1.82 15.42
CA TYR A 260 8.16 -2.82 16.14
C TYR A 260 7.44 -2.17 17.32
N THR A 261 6.12 -2.25 17.28
CA THR A 261 5.20 -1.68 18.27
C THR A 261 4.49 -2.75 19.09
N GLY A 262 4.54 -4.00 18.67
CA GLY A 262 3.78 -5.13 19.20
C GLY A 262 2.33 -5.17 18.72
N HIS A 263 1.90 -4.25 17.84
CA HIS A 263 0.53 -4.18 17.34
C HIS A 263 0.12 -5.43 16.54
N SER A 264 1.07 -6.03 15.82
CA SER A 264 0.89 -7.30 15.10
C SER A 264 0.42 -8.45 15.98
N THR A 265 0.58 -8.37 17.31
CA THR A 265 0.05 -9.37 18.25
C THR A 265 -1.47 -9.48 18.23
N LEU A 266 -2.17 -8.50 17.68
CA LEU A 266 -3.63 -8.50 17.46
C LEU A 266 -4.03 -9.18 16.15
N TRP A 267 -3.11 -9.33 15.19
CA TRP A 267 -3.39 -9.87 13.85
C TRP A 267 -4.13 -11.19 13.92
N LYS A 268 -5.34 -11.24 13.31
CA LYS A 268 -6.28 -12.38 13.33
C LYS A 268 -6.73 -12.85 14.72
N LYS A 269 -6.30 -12.22 15.80
CA LYS A 269 -6.76 -12.52 17.16
C LYS A 269 -7.86 -11.56 17.59
N ASP A 270 -7.71 -10.28 17.24
CA ASP A 270 -8.69 -9.23 17.47
C ASP A 270 -8.59 -8.16 16.37
N ASN A 271 -9.20 -8.45 15.22
CA ASN A 271 -9.20 -7.55 14.09
C ASN A 271 -9.97 -6.25 14.37
N ALA A 272 -10.98 -6.30 15.25
CA ALA A 272 -11.74 -5.12 15.63
C ALA A 272 -10.86 -4.13 16.40
N GLU A 273 -10.07 -4.61 17.36
CA GLU A 273 -9.10 -3.81 18.08
C GLU A 273 -7.97 -3.34 17.16
N TYR A 274 -7.46 -4.23 16.29
CA TYR A 274 -6.40 -3.91 15.30
C TYR A 274 -6.77 -2.70 14.44
N ASN A 275 -8.03 -2.62 13.99
CA ASN A 275 -8.50 -1.59 13.06
C ASN A 275 -8.97 -0.29 13.73
N LYS A 276 -9.05 -0.21 15.07
CA LYS A 276 -9.43 1.04 15.76
C LYS A 276 -8.42 2.16 15.60
N GLY A 277 -7.18 1.83 15.36
CA GLY A 277 -6.05 2.72 15.26
C GLY A 277 -4.75 1.97 15.57
N CYS A 278 -3.65 2.67 15.64
CA CYS A 278 -2.36 2.04 15.93
C CYS A 278 -1.33 3.02 16.46
N PRO A 279 -0.30 2.55 17.19
CA PRO A 279 0.88 3.34 17.49
C PRO A 279 1.74 3.52 16.24
N GLY A 280 2.57 4.56 16.21
CA GLY A 280 3.51 4.78 15.13
C GLY A 280 4.34 6.06 15.32
N PRO A 281 5.31 6.32 14.41
CA PRO A 281 6.18 7.49 14.48
C PRO A 281 5.45 8.82 14.35
N SER A 282 6.00 9.82 15.03
CA SER A 282 5.61 11.22 14.93
C SER A 282 6.08 11.86 13.62
N ASN A 283 5.52 13.03 13.28
CA ASN A 283 6.00 13.85 12.16
C ASN A 283 7.47 14.27 12.32
N ALA A 284 7.93 14.46 13.55
CA ALA A 284 9.33 14.76 13.84
C ALA A 284 10.24 13.57 13.45
N VAL A 285 9.85 12.35 13.79
CA VAL A 285 10.55 11.12 13.39
C VAL A 285 10.49 10.95 11.88
N ALA A 286 9.34 11.21 11.24
CA ALA A 286 9.20 11.13 9.80
C ALA A 286 10.18 12.05 9.08
N ASN A 287 10.27 13.31 9.49
CA ASN A 287 11.21 14.28 8.92
C ASN A 287 12.67 13.93 9.20
N TRP A 288 12.96 13.36 10.38
CA TRP A 288 14.32 12.89 10.68
C TRP A 288 14.74 11.76 9.73
N LEU A 289 13.85 10.79 9.44
CA LEU A 289 14.10 9.72 8.48
C LEU A 289 14.31 10.26 7.05
N VAL A 290 13.58 11.31 6.66
CA VAL A 290 13.84 12.03 5.41
C VAL A 290 15.26 12.60 5.40
N GLY A 291 15.68 13.25 6.49
CA GLY A 291 17.04 13.77 6.64
C GLY A 291 18.12 12.69 6.61
N LYS A 292 17.79 11.47 7.06
CA LYS A 292 18.67 10.30 6.95
C LYS A 292 18.68 9.68 5.56
N LYS A 293 17.82 10.15 4.65
CA LYS A 293 17.70 9.66 3.28
C LYS A 293 17.40 8.16 3.21
N VAL A 294 16.56 7.66 4.10
CA VAL A 294 16.15 6.25 4.08
C VAL A 294 15.38 5.92 2.80
N MET A 295 15.34 4.65 2.43
CA MET A 295 14.66 4.18 1.23
C MET A 295 13.21 3.76 1.51
N VAL A 296 13.02 3.10 2.65
CA VAL A 296 11.75 2.52 3.07
C VAL A 296 11.56 2.71 4.56
N VAL A 297 10.33 2.97 4.97
CA VAL A 297 9.89 2.91 6.36
C VAL A 297 8.82 1.84 6.48
N GLY A 298 8.90 0.98 7.48
CA GLY A 298 7.89 -0.05 7.70
C GLY A 298 7.54 -0.24 9.16
N ALA A 299 6.45 -0.96 9.43
CA ALA A 299 6.03 -1.30 10.79
C ALA A 299 5.16 -2.55 10.83
N ASP A 300 4.93 -3.04 12.04
CA ASP A 300 3.97 -4.09 12.35
C ASP A 300 2.53 -3.56 12.49
N THR A 301 2.26 -2.36 11.97
CA THR A 301 0.96 -1.70 11.94
C THR A 301 0.46 -1.50 10.52
N TRP A 302 -0.85 -1.24 10.35
CA TRP A 302 -1.48 -1.09 9.04
C TRP A 302 -1.20 0.25 8.32
N PRO A 303 -0.85 1.38 9.00
CA PRO A 303 -0.48 2.64 8.34
C PRO A 303 0.96 3.06 8.64
N VAL A 304 1.78 2.23 9.29
CA VAL A 304 3.11 2.58 9.83
C VAL A 304 3.08 3.72 10.84
N GLU A 305 2.48 4.87 10.49
CA GLU A 305 2.34 6.03 11.40
C GLU A 305 1.24 5.85 12.46
N ALA A 306 1.24 6.70 13.47
CA ALA A 306 0.21 6.68 14.51
C ALA A 306 -1.17 7.06 13.94
N VAL A 307 -2.21 6.31 14.31
CA VAL A 307 -3.61 6.64 14.02
C VAL A 307 -4.44 6.51 15.31
N PRO A 308 -5.07 7.63 15.77
CA PRO A 308 -5.01 8.98 15.20
C PRO A 308 -3.62 9.60 15.27
N GLY A 309 -3.29 10.42 14.28
CA GLY A 309 -2.00 11.14 14.21
C GLY A 309 -1.97 12.38 15.12
N GLU A 310 -0.82 13.10 15.10
CA GLU A 310 -0.59 14.29 15.93
C GLU A 310 -1.56 15.44 15.63
N ASN A 311 -2.04 15.54 14.40
CA ASN A 311 -2.98 16.58 13.96
C ASN A 311 -4.19 15.96 13.28
N ALA A 312 -5.34 16.02 13.94
CA ALA A 312 -6.59 15.47 13.43
C ALA A 312 -7.03 16.07 12.08
N ASN A 313 -6.59 17.30 11.77
CA ASN A 313 -6.90 17.96 10.50
C ASN A 313 -5.94 17.56 9.35
N ARG A 314 -4.93 16.75 9.65
CA ARG A 314 -3.92 16.27 8.70
C ARG A 314 -3.72 14.75 8.86
N PRO A 315 -4.75 13.96 8.56
CA PRO A 315 -4.65 12.51 8.67
C PRO A 315 -3.59 11.97 7.70
N PHE A 316 -2.88 10.93 8.10
CA PHE A 316 -1.82 10.29 7.31
C PHE A 316 -0.73 11.27 6.83
N GLU A 317 -0.33 12.19 7.71
CA GLU A 317 0.67 13.21 7.36
C GLU A 317 2.04 12.59 7.07
N CYS A 318 2.43 11.52 7.77
CA CYS A 318 3.69 10.84 7.50
C CYS A 318 3.70 10.19 6.11
N HIS A 319 2.58 9.64 5.62
CA HIS A 319 2.47 9.14 4.24
C HIS A 319 2.76 10.25 3.23
N VAL A 320 2.18 11.43 3.43
CA VAL A 320 2.44 12.57 2.54
C VAL A 320 3.91 12.98 2.61
N ILE A 321 4.49 13.03 3.82
CA ILE A 321 5.92 13.35 4.00
C ILE A 321 6.78 12.33 3.28
N TRP A 322 6.55 11.03 3.48
CA TRP A 322 7.41 9.99 2.93
C TRP A 322 7.15 9.77 1.44
N ILE A 323 5.93 9.36 1.06
CA ILE A 323 5.61 8.94 -0.31
C ILE A 323 5.58 10.17 -1.23
N THR A 324 4.69 11.12 -0.94
CA THR A 324 4.38 12.22 -1.86
C THR A 324 5.54 13.20 -1.99
N MET A 325 6.12 13.63 -0.86
CA MET A 325 7.12 14.69 -0.87
C MET A 325 8.55 14.20 -1.08
N ASN A 326 8.87 12.98 -0.67
CA ASN A 326 10.26 12.52 -0.64
C ASN A 326 10.50 11.17 -1.35
N GLY A 327 9.46 10.55 -1.92
CA GLY A 327 9.59 9.30 -2.67
C GLY A 327 10.07 8.12 -1.83
N ILE A 328 9.90 8.17 -0.50
CA ILE A 328 10.21 7.09 0.43
C ILE A 328 9.02 6.15 0.45
N HIS A 329 9.26 4.87 0.22
CA HIS A 329 8.21 3.86 0.23
C HIS A 329 7.83 3.43 1.65
N ILE A 330 6.63 2.85 1.79
CA ILE A 330 6.11 2.33 3.05
C ILE A 330 5.90 0.82 2.94
N ASN A 331 6.23 0.08 4.01
CA ASN A 331 6.01 -1.36 4.11
C ASN A 331 5.19 -1.67 5.37
N GLU A 332 3.95 -2.10 5.18
CA GLU A 332 2.92 -2.20 6.22
C GLU A 332 2.66 -3.64 6.67
N ASN A 333 2.03 -3.78 7.85
CA ASN A 333 1.53 -5.04 8.39
C ASN A 333 2.62 -6.13 8.50
N LEU A 334 3.83 -5.75 8.92
CA LEU A 334 4.93 -6.69 9.01
C LEU A 334 4.82 -7.62 10.22
N ASN A 335 5.37 -8.81 10.07
CA ASN A 335 5.62 -9.74 11.17
C ASN A 335 7.11 -9.61 11.58
N LEU A 336 7.36 -8.86 12.63
CA LEU A 336 8.71 -8.60 13.13
C LEU A 336 9.08 -9.42 14.36
N ASP A 337 8.20 -10.32 14.84
CA ASP A 337 8.35 -11.08 16.07
C ASP A 337 9.63 -11.93 16.09
N GLY A 338 9.99 -12.51 14.94
CA GLY A 338 11.20 -13.32 14.81
C GLY A 338 12.48 -12.52 15.06
N LEU A 339 12.57 -11.33 14.49
CA LEU A 339 13.70 -10.41 14.69
C LEU A 339 13.81 -9.94 16.14
N VAL A 340 12.69 -9.55 16.74
CA VAL A 340 12.61 -9.11 18.14
C VAL A 340 13.02 -10.22 19.09
N LYS A 341 12.48 -11.43 18.90
CA LYS A 341 12.79 -12.60 19.72
C LYS A 341 14.30 -12.90 19.74
N ASP A 342 14.94 -12.82 18.58
CA ASP A 342 16.35 -13.14 18.42
C ASP A 342 17.25 -11.92 18.62
N LYS A 343 16.68 -10.74 18.89
CA LYS A 343 17.39 -9.46 19.06
C LYS A 343 18.25 -9.08 17.85
N VAL A 344 17.72 -9.34 16.66
CA VAL A 344 18.36 -8.98 15.39
C VAL A 344 17.88 -7.60 14.99
N TYR A 345 18.71 -6.59 15.21
CA TYR A 345 18.37 -5.18 15.00
C TYR A 345 18.97 -4.59 13.73
N GLU A 346 19.97 -5.24 13.15
CA GLU A 346 20.56 -4.92 11.85
C GLU A 346 20.66 -6.20 11.02
N PHE A 347 20.28 -6.12 9.75
CA PHE A 347 20.18 -7.29 8.86
C PHE A 347 20.24 -6.87 7.39
N ALA A 348 20.48 -7.83 6.51
CA ALA A 348 20.21 -7.63 5.08
C ALA A 348 18.70 -7.72 4.85
N TYR A 349 18.10 -6.64 4.35
CA TYR A 349 16.69 -6.58 3.99
C TYR A 349 16.52 -6.78 2.48
N SER A 350 15.55 -7.58 2.08
CA SER A 350 15.18 -7.77 0.69
C SER A 350 13.67 -7.65 0.48
N PHE A 351 13.29 -6.95 -0.59
CA PHE A 351 11.92 -6.90 -1.10
C PHE A 351 11.91 -6.72 -2.62
N ASN A 352 11.03 -7.46 -3.29
CA ASN A 352 10.76 -7.30 -4.71
C ASN A 352 9.26 -7.21 -4.92
N PRO A 353 8.74 -6.12 -5.52
CA PRO A 353 7.33 -6.02 -5.83
C PRO A 353 6.96 -7.01 -6.94
N LEU A 354 5.71 -7.41 -6.99
CA LEU A 354 5.15 -8.01 -8.18
C LEU A 354 5.15 -6.97 -9.31
N MET A 355 5.42 -7.41 -10.52
CA MET A 355 5.47 -6.53 -11.71
C MET A 355 4.06 -6.17 -12.20
N LEU A 356 3.23 -5.64 -11.31
CA LEU A 356 1.86 -5.23 -11.56
C LEU A 356 1.85 -3.85 -12.22
N LYS A 357 1.69 -3.80 -13.54
CA LYS A 357 1.70 -2.55 -14.29
C LYS A 357 0.57 -1.62 -13.80
N GLY A 358 0.95 -0.43 -13.35
CA GLY A 358 0.01 0.60 -12.92
C GLY A 358 -0.66 0.34 -11.56
N ALA A 359 -0.18 -0.61 -10.77
CA ALA A 359 -0.68 -0.79 -9.42
C ALA A 359 -0.10 0.26 -8.47
N THR A 360 -0.87 0.61 -7.43
CA THR A 360 -0.52 1.60 -6.41
C THR A 360 0.42 1.05 -5.34
N GLY A 361 0.55 -0.25 -5.26
CA GLY A 361 1.38 -0.97 -4.32
C GLY A 361 1.50 -2.43 -4.72
N SER A 362 2.17 -3.22 -3.89
CA SER A 362 2.37 -4.66 -4.14
C SER A 362 2.35 -5.45 -2.84
N PRO A 363 1.68 -6.60 -2.80
CA PRO A 363 2.03 -7.60 -1.81
C PRO A 363 3.44 -8.11 -2.11
N GLY A 364 4.04 -8.71 -1.13
CA GLY A 364 5.34 -9.36 -1.29
C GLY A 364 5.83 -9.88 0.04
N ASN A 365 6.73 -10.83 0.00
CA ASN A 365 7.34 -11.32 1.21
C ASN A 365 8.64 -10.57 1.44
N SER A 366 8.58 -9.54 2.27
CA SER A 366 9.79 -8.90 2.79
C SER A 366 10.59 -9.90 3.60
N VAL A 367 11.90 -9.91 3.43
CA VAL A 367 12.81 -10.88 4.07
C VAL A 367 13.95 -10.13 4.76
N ALA A 368 14.27 -10.56 6.00
CA ALA A 368 15.51 -10.22 6.66
C ALA A 368 16.43 -11.43 6.72
N ILE A 369 17.74 -11.22 6.53
CA ILE A 369 18.77 -12.24 6.63
C ILE A 369 19.86 -11.73 7.59
N ALA A 370 20.16 -12.51 8.65
CA ALA A 370 21.11 -12.13 9.69
C ALA A 370 22.41 -12.96 9.66
#